data_ef764486c884643de9e6fd0ebc0167fe
#
_entry.id   ef764486c884643de9e6fd0ebc0167fe
#
_cell.length_a   1.000
_cell.length_b   1.000
_cell.length_c   1.000
_cell.angle_alpha   90.00
_cell.angle_beta   90.00
_cell.angle_gamma   90.00
#
_symmetry.space_group_name_H-M   'P 1'
#
loop_
_entity.id
_entity.type
_entity.pdbx_description
1 polymer ?
#
loop_
_entity_poly.entity_id
_entity_poly.type
_entity_poly.pdbx_seq_one_letter_code
_entity_poly.pdbx_strand_id
1 'polypeptide(L)'
;VLGTGTRVVATEKIHSQGNMIQTDNALDLAIDGNGFLQTLRSDGTIGYTRDGSLKLNNVGQLVTASGNLLQPAVTIPNNARSITIGKDGTVSVQTFDQPAAQTVGNVQIASFINPAGLQAIGGNVYIQTAASGDAQVMTPSQDGAGSLIQGSLEASNVNVVESMVNMIETQRAYEVNSKAIAAADGMLRFINNNL
;
A
#
# COMPACT_ATOMS: atom_id res chain seq x y z
N VAL A 1 20.46 -36.56 18.93
CA VAL A 1 20.64 -35.36 18.08
C VAL A 1 19.61 -34.35 18.53
N LEU A 2 20.07 -33.25 19.12
CA LEU A 2 19.18 -32.14 19.51
C LEU A 2 18.90 -31.31 18.25
N GLY A 3 17.63 -31.18 17.88
CA GLY A 3 17.20 -30.27 16.85
C GLY A 3 17.38 -28.83 17.32
N THR A 4 17.96 -27.97 16.48
CA THR A 4 18.22 -26.57 16.81
C THR A 4 17.02 -25.66 16.54
N GLY A 5 15.92 -26.23 16.03
CA GLY A 5 14.70 -25.48 15.69
C GLY A 5 14.87 -24.59 14.45
N THR A 6 13.88 -23.78 14.17
CA THR A 6 13.87 -22.78 13.11
C THR A 6 13.71 -21.39 13.69
N ARG A 7 14.32 -20.39 13.05
CA ARG A 7 14.17 -18.97 13.43
C ARG A 7 13.85 -18.14 12.18
N VAL A 8 13.06 -17.11 12.34
CA VAL A 8 12.88 -16.11 11.30
C VAL A 8 14.16 -15.29 11.17
N VAL A 9 14.78 -15.29 10.00
CA VAL A 9 16.04 -14.57 9.74
C VAL A 9 15.74 -13.17 9.18
N ALA A 10 14.75 -13.06 8.30
CA ALA A 10 14.33 -11.81 7.69
C ALA A 10 12.84 -11.86 7.30
N THR A 11 12.26 -10.69 7.19
CA THR A 11 10.91 -10.48 6.64
C THR A 11 11.00 -9.47 5.52
N GLU A 12 10.29 -9.71 4.42
CA GLU A 12 10.22 -8.82 3.27
C GLU A 12 8.78 -8.42 3.01
N LYS A 13 8.58 -7.17 2.57
CA LYS A 13 7.27 -6.69 2.12
C LYS A 13 7.11 -6.92 0.63
N ILE A 14 5.99 -7.54 0.27
CA ILE A 14 5.64 -7.79 -1.13
C ILE A 14 4.80 -6.59 -1.61
N HIS A 15 5.35 -5.84 -2.57
CA HIS A 15 4.70 -4.69 -3.20
C HIS A 15 4.05 -5.05 -4.54
N SER A 16 3.50 -6.29 -4.66
CA SER A 16 2.68 -6.63 -5.82
C SER A 16 1.36 -5.86 -5.80
N GLN A 17 0.84 -5.55 -6.98
CA GLN A 17 -0.41 -4.85 -7.13
C GLN A 17 -1.58 -5.68 -6.61
N GLY A 18 -2.47 -5.02 -5.84
CA GLY A 18 -3.74 -5.59 -5.40
C GLY A 18 -4.84 -5.47 -6.45
N ASN A 19 -6.02 -6.00 -6.14
CA ASN A 19 -7.19 -5.86 -6.99
C ASN A 19 -7.68 -4.41 -7.02
N MET A 20 -8.11 -3.94 -8.20
CA MET A 20 -8.75 -2.63 -8.35
C MET A 20 -10.23 -2.72 -8.00
N ILE A 21 -10.71 -1.83 -7.14
CA ILE A 21 -12.11 -1.68 -6.76
C ILE A 21 -12.60 -0.35 -7.28
N GLN A 22 -13.64 -0.36 -8.10
CA GLN A 22 -14.30 0.84 -8.58
C GLN A 22 -15.16 1.44 -7.45
N THR A 23 -14.97 2.72 -7.17
CA THR A 23 -15.68 3.45 -6.09
C THR A 23 -16.57 4.55 -6.64
N ASP A 24 -16.39 4.92 -7.91
CA ASP A 24 -17.09 6.03 -8.59
C ASP A 24 -16.92 7.40 -7.90
N ASN A 25 -16.01 7.51 -6.95
CA ASN A 25 -15.67 8.78 -6.31
C ASN A 25 -14.57 9.50 -7.12
N ALA A 26 -14.82 10.73 -7.54
CA ALA A 26 -13.91 11.50 -8.38
C ALA A 26 -12.53 11.78 -7.73
N LEU A 27 -12.43 11.69 -6.40
CA LEU A 27 -11.19 11.92 -5.66
C LEU A 27 -10.43 10.63 -5.34
N ASP A 28 -11.03 9.47 -5.59
CA ASP A 28 -10.34 8.20 -5.43
C ASP A 28 -9.47 7.92 -6.66
N LEU A 29 -8.22 7.56 -6.40
CA LEU A 29 -7.19 7.44 -7.41
C LEU A 29 -6.38 6.15 -7.19
N ALA A 30 -6.42 5.24 -8.13
CA ALA A 30 -5.58 4.05 -8.11
C ALA A 30 -4.39 4.19 -9.06
N ILE A 31 -3.28 3.53 -8.72
CA ILE A 31 -2.11 3.41 -9.60
C ILE A 31 -2.15 2.04 -10.24
N ASP A 32 -2.23 1.99 -11.58
CA ASP A 32 -2.12 0.76 -12.35
C ASP A 32 -0.66 0.58 -12.80
N GLY A 33 0.04 -0.33 -12.18
CA GLY A 33 1.46 -0.58 -12.36
C GLY A 33 2.33 -0.11 -11.20
N ASN A 34 3.60 0.20 -11.50
CA ASN A 34 4.59 0.58 -10.50
C ASN A 34 4.52 2.07 -10.19
N GLY A 35 4.64 2.40 -8.90
CA GLY A 35 4.73 3.77 -8.42
C GLY A 35 4.03 3.98 -7.09
N PHE A 36 4.27 5.13 -6.52
CA PHE A 36 3.69 5.60 -5.25
C PHE A 36 3.31 7.07 -5.41
N LEU A 37 2.23 7.48 -4.78
CA LEU A 37 1.90 8.89 -4.60
C LEU A 37 2.84 9.50 -3.57
N GLN A 38 3.25 10.73 -3.80
CA GLN A 38 4.09 11.49 -2.88
C GLN A 38 3.22 12.34 -1.97
N THR A 39 3.50 12.34 -0.68
CA THR A 39 2.76 13.13 0.30
C THR A 39 3.72 13.89 1.21
N LEU A 40 3.41 15.14 1.50
CA LEU A 40 4.13 15.95 2.47
C LEU A 40 3.51 15.73 3.85
N ARG A 41 4.31 15.23 4.76
CA ARG A 41 3.92 15.00 6.14
C ARG A 41 4.03 16.29 6.94
N SER A 42 3.38 16.31 8.11
CA SER A 42 3.40 17.46 9.03
C SER A 42 4.80 17.80 9.57
N ASP A 43 5.73 16.82 9.56
CA ASP A 43 7.12 17.01 9.96
C ASP A 43 8.01 17.57 8.82
N GLY A 44 7.45 17.86 7.65
CA GLY A 44 8.16 18.35 6.47
C GLY A 44 8.85 17.27 5.65
N THR A 45 8.76 16.00 6.05
CA THR A 45 9.33 14.89 5.27
C THR A 45 8.38 14.41 4.19
N ILE A 46 8.94 13.86 3.09
CA ILE A 46 8.13 13.26 2.02
C ILE A 46 7.85 11.81 2.39
N GLY A 47 6.57 11.46 2.39
CA GLY A 47 6.10 10.09 2.51
C GLY A 47 5.58 9.58 1.17
N TYR A 48 5.57 8.28 0.99
CA TYR A 48 5.13 7.58 -0.21
C TYR A 48 3.98 6.66 0.14
N THR A 49 2.93 6.65 -0.65
CA THR A 49 1.74 5.83 -0.39
C THR A 49 1.15 5.29 -1.68
N ARG A 50 0.49 4.14 -1.61
CA ARG A 50 -0.39 3.65 -2.69
C ARG A 50 -1.87 3.87 -2.38
N ASP A 51 -2.16 4.38 -1.16
CA ASP A 51 -3.53 4.75 -0.79
C ASP A 51 -3.94 6.02 -1.53
N GLY A 52 -4.84 5.88 -2.47
CA GLY A 52 -5.37 6.97 -3.28
C GLY A 52 -6.73 7.49 -2.81
N SER A 53 -7.14 7.21 -1.57
CA SER A 53 -8.34 7.80 -0.98
C SER A 53 -8.10 9.27 -0.63
N LEU A 54 -8.18 10.13 -1.65
CA LEU A 54 -7.88 11.55 -1.50
C LEU A 54 -9.11 12.33 -1.02
N LYS A 55 -8.83 13.42 -0.34
CA LYS A 55 -9.84 14.39 0.16
C LYS A 55 -9.39 15.81 -0.16
N LEU A 56 -10.30 16.75 -0.04
CA LEU A 56 -9.97 18.17 -0.11
C LEU A 56 -9.88 18.75 1.31
N ASN A 57 -8.84 19.53 1.56
CA ASN A 57 -8.74 20.32 2.77
C ASN A 57 -9.57 21.62 2.65
N ASN A 58 -9.58 22.43 3.69
CA ASN A 58 -10.31 23.70 3.74
C ASN A 58 -9.81 24.75 2.73
N VAL A 59 -8.65 24.54 2.14
CA VAL A 59 -8.03 25.44 1.12
C VAL A 59 -8.22 24.88 -0.29
N GLY A 60 -8.87 23.71 -0.44
CA GLY A 60 -9.09 23.05 -1.71
C GLY A 60 -7.90 22.22 -2.22
N GLN A 61 -6.92 21.92 -1.37
CA GLN A 61 -5.77 21.09 -1.77
C GLN A 61 -6.09 19.60 -1.54
N LEU A 62 -5.52 18.77 -2.42
CA LEU A 62 -5.62 17.31 -2.29
C LEU A 62 -4.75 16.83 -1.12
N VAL A 63 -5.40 16.09 -0.21
CA VAL A 63 -4.77 15.48 0.97
C VAL A 63 -5.17 14.00 1.06
N THR A 64 -4.34 13.21 1.70
CA THR A 64 -4.66 11.80 2.03
C THR A 64 -5.69 11.73 3.16
N ALA A 65 -6.22 10.54 3.43
CA ALA A 65 -7.11 10.29 4.57
C ALA A 65 -6.50 10.66 5.93
N SER A 66 -5.16 10.61 6.05
CA SER A 66 -4.39 11.02 7.23
C SER A 66 -4.07 12.53 7.30
N GLY A 67 -4.52 13.32 6.31
CA GLY A 67 -4.32 14.77 6.26
C GLY A 67 -2.98 15.22 5.67
N ASN A 68 -2.16 14.32 5.15
CA ASN A 68 -0.91 14.66 4.47
C ASN A 68 -1.19 15.25 3.09
N LEU A 69 -0.50 16.35 2.75
CA LEU A 69 -0.68 17.04 1.47
C LEU A 69 -0.07 16.25 0.32
N LEU A 70 -0.83 16.06 -0.77
CA LEU A 70 -0.31 15.43 -1.99
C LEU A 70 0.77 16.31 -2.64
N GLN A 71 1.83 15.70 -3.15
CA GLN A 71 2.90 16.39 -3.88
C GLN A 71 2.99 15.90 -5.33
N PRO A 72 3.12 16.81 -6.31
CA PRO A 72 3.01 18.27 -6.22
C PRO A 72 1.63 18.72 -5.72
N ALA A 73 1.61 19.84 -4.99
CA ALA A 73 0.35 20.36 -4.44
C ALA A 73 -0.60 20.78 -5.58
N VAL A 74 -1.76 20.17 -5.64
CA VAL A 74 -2.83 20.53 -6.58
C VAL A 74 -3.95 21.17 -5.78
N THR A 75 -4.34 22.37 -6.20
CA THR A 75 -5.42 23.15 -5.56
C THR A 75 -6.63 23.18 -6.48
N ILE A 76 -7.75 22.72 -5.97
CA ILE A 76 -9.04 22.69 -6.68
C ILE A 76 -9.85 23.91 -6.22
N PRO A 77 -10.34 24.75 -7.16
CA PRO A 77 -11.14 25.92 -6.81
C PRO A 77 -12.49 25.51 -6.21
N ASN A 78 -12.99 26.30 -5.27
CA ASN A 78 -14.25 26.02 -4.54
C ASN A 78 -15.51 26.02 -5.44
N ASN A 79 -15.43 26.64 -6.65
CA ASN A 79 -16.50 26.64 -7.63
C ASN A 79 -16.41 25.47 -8.64
N ALA A 80 -15.62 24.44 -8.33
CA ALA A 80 -15.49 23.26 -9.16
C ALA A 80 -16.80 22.48 -9.24
N ARG A 81 -17.26 22.21 -10.46
CA ARG A 81 -18.43 21.36 -10.76
C ARG A 81 -18.02 19.90 -10.93
N SER A 82 -16.93 19.66 -11.61
CA SER A 82 -16.40 18.32 -11.84
C SER A 82 -14.87 18.35 -11.85
N ILE A 83 -14.30 17.26 -11.39
CA ILE A 83 -12.84 17.03 -11.33
C ILE A 83 -12.55 15.82 -12.18
N THR A 84 -11.63 15.94 -13.12
CA THR A 84 -11.18 14.84 -13.95
C THR A 84 -9.68 14.70 -13.84
N ILE A 85 -9.21 13.50 -13.52
CA ILE A 85 -7.81 13.16 -13.43
C ILE A 85 -7.47 12.23 -14.58
N GLY A 86 -6.60 12.66 -15.46
CA GLY A 86 -6.13 11.87 -16.59
C GLY A 86 -5.21 10.74 -16.19
N LYS A 87 -5.03 9.74 -17.06
CA LYS A 87 -4.08 8.64 -16.86
C LYS A 87 -2.64 9.12 -16.74
N ASP A 88 -2.33 10.26 -17.32
CA ASP A 88 -1.05 10.96 -17.30
C ASP A 88 -0.85 11.85 -16.05
N GLY A 89 -1.82 11.85 -15.13
CA GLY A 89 -1.78 12.66 -13.92
C GLY A 89 -2.29 14.09 -14.08
N THR A 90 -2.71 14.50 -15.28
CA THR A 90 -3.27 15.84 -15.52
C THR A 90 -4.58 16.01 -14.77
N VAL A 91 -4.65 16.97 -13.85
CA VAL A 91 -5.87 17.32 -13.12
C VAL A 91 -6.56 18.47 -13.80
N SER A 92 -7.77 18.22 -14.30
CA SER A 92 -8.62 19.21 -14.98
C SER A 92 -9.91 19.40 -14.20
N VAL A 93 -10.34 20.64 -14.12
CA VAL A 93 -11.54 21.04 -13.38
C VAL A 93 -12.47 21.82 -14.29
N GLN A 94 -13.75 21.52 -14.26
CA GLN A 94 -14.81 22.35 -14.82
C GLN A 94 -15.43 23.17 -13.70
N THR A 95 -15.56 24.48 -13.90
CA THR A 95 -16.21 25.37 -12.95
C THR A 95 -17.59 25.77 -13.42
N PHE A 96 -18.43 26.29 -12.53
CA PHE A 96 -19.78 26.79 -12.89
C PHE A 96 -19.70 27.98 -13.85
N ASP A 97 -18.63 28.78 -13.77
CA ASP A 97 -18.45 29.98 -14.58
C ASP A 97 -17.88 29.69 -15.98
N GLN A 98 -17.12 28.59 -16.10
CA GLN A 98 -16.47 28.18 -17.35
C GLN A 98 -16.70 26.70 -17.60
N PRO A 99 -17.50 26.34 -18.61
CA PRO A 99 -17.76 24.96 -18.96
C PRO A 99 -16.55 24.23 -19.61
N ALA A 100 -15.54 25.00 -20.04
CA ALA A 100 -14.29 24.44 -20.56
C ALA A 100 -13.43 23.88 -19.42
N ALA A 101 -12.93 22.65 -19.58
CA ALA A 101 -12.01 22.05 -18.63
C ALA A 101 -10.71 22.86 -18.54
N GLN A 102 -10.32 23.24 -17.34
CA GLN A 102 -9.06 23.95 -17.07
C GLN A 102 -8.12 23.02 -16.30
N THR A 103 -6.88 22.91 -16.75
CA THR A 103 -5.85 22.17 -16.02
C THR A 103 -5.40 22.99 -14.82
N VAL A 104 -5.52 22.40 -13.63
CA VAL A 104 -5.15 23.03 -12.35
C VAL A 104 -3.85 22.48 -11.76
N GLY A 105 -3.35 21.37 -12.27
CA GLY A 105 -2.09 20.79 -11.86
C GLY A 105 -1.86 19.39 -12.42
N ASN A 106 -0.76 18.76 -12.01
CA ASN A 106 -0.42 17.40 -12.36
C ASN A 106 -0.09 16.61 -11.12
N VAL A 107 -0.63 15.39 -11.02
CA VAL A 107 -0.22 14.39 -10.04
C VAL A 107 0.98 13.62 -10.61
N GLN A 108 2.03 13.51 -9.82
CA GLN A 108 3.22 12.73 -10.16
C GLN A 108 3.29 11.49 -9.28
N ILE A 109 3.98 10.46 -9.77
CA ILE A 109 4.27 9.25 -9.02
C ILE A 109 5.77 9.10 -8.83
N ALA A 110 6.15 8.48 -7.72
CA ALA A 110 7.54 8.14 -7.43
C ALA A 110 7.75 6.65 -7.65
N SER A 111 8.82 6.28 -8.32
CA SER A 111 9.27 4.89 -8.45
C SER A 111 10.57 4.69 -7.67
N PHE A 112 10.80 3.46 -7.21
CA PHE A 112 12.01 3.05 -6.50
C PHE A 112 12.64 1.85 -7.17
N ILE A 113 13.97 1.81 -7.17
CA ILE A 113 14.72 0.64 -7.68
C ILE A 113 14.42 -0.58 -6.82
N ASN A 114 14.35 -0.39 -5.51
CA ASN A 114 14.03 -1.46 -4.56
C ASN A 114 12.88 -1.06 -3.62
N PRO A 115 11.62 -1.28 -4.00
CA PRO A 115 10.47 -0.96 -3.15
C PRO A 115 10.44 -1.69 -1.81
N ALA A 116 11.00 -2.93 -1.75
CA ALA A 116 11.07 -3.71 -0.51
C ALA A 116 11.93 -3.05 0.57
N GLY A 117 12.89 -2.19 0.16
CA GLY A 117 13.74 -1.41 1.04
C GLY A 117 13.03 -0.21 1.70
N LEU A 118 11.80 0.13 1.31
CA LEU A 118 11.04 1.21 1.92
C LEU A 118 10.68 0.89 3.38
N GLN A 119 10.81 1.88 4.25
CA GLN A 119 10.42 1.76 5.65
C GLN A 119 8.95 2.18 5.83
N ALA A 120 8.10 1.27 6.31
CA ALA A 120 6.74 1.64 6.70
C ALA A 120 6.74 2.37 8.03
N ILE A 121 6.01 3.46 8.09
CA ILE A 121 5.83 4.28 9.30
C ILE A 121 4.40 4.22 9.85
N GLY A 122 3.54 3.39 9.23
CA GLY A 122 2.12 3.26 9.56
C GLY A 122 1.22 4.10 8.63
N GLY A 123 -0.10 3.88 8.71
CA GLY A 123 -1.09 4.63 7.91
C GLY A 123 -0.90 4.50 6.39
N ASN A 124 -0.42 3.35 5.90
CA ASN A 124 -0.09 3.10 4.48
C ASN A 124 0.98 4.05 3.91
N VAL A 125 1.79 4.68 4.78
CA VAL A 125 2.86 5.59 4.39
C VAL A 125 4.22 4.94 4.58
N TYR A 126 5.07 5.13 3.58
CA TYR A 126 6.45 4.65 3.53
C TYR A 126 7.40 5.84 3.45
N ILE A 127 8.61 5.66 3.92
CA ILE A 127 9.72 6.61 3.72
C ILE A 127 10.87 5.92 3.00
N GLN A 128 11.60 6.69 2.22
CA GLN A 128 12.80 6.19 1.55
C GLN A 128 13.90 5.87 2.55
N THR A 129 14.71 4.89 2.23
CA THR A 129 15.89 4.48 2.98
C THR A 129 17.09 4.33 2.05
N ALA A 130 18.27 4.15 2.61
CA ALA A 130 19.45 3.82 1.81
C ALA A 130 19.29 2.51 1.01
N ALA A 131 18.45 1.58 1.50
CA ALA A 131 18.20 0.30 0.85
C ALA A 131 17.18 0.40 -0.30
N SER A 132 16.24 1.37 -0.27
CA SER A 132 15.29 1.59 -1.36
C SER A 132 15.89 2.36 -2.53
N GLY A 133 16.95 3.12 -2.29
CA GLY A 133 17.47 4.13 -3.19
C GLY A 133 16.61 5.40 -3.19
N ASP A 134 17.02 6.38 -3.99
CA ASP A 134 16.32 7.66 -4.12
C ASP A 134 15.03 7.51 -4.95
N ALA A 135 14.03 8.30 -4.56
CA ALA A 135 12.78 8.36 -5.28
C ALA A 135 12.97 8.96 -6.68
N GLN A 136 12.58 8.23 -7.71
CA GLN A 136 12.53 8.74 -9.07
C GLN A 136 11.12 9.24 -9.35
N VAL A 137 11.00 10.57 -9.43
CA VAL A 137 9.72 11.23 -9.71
C VAL A 137 9.46 11.18 -11.21
N MET A 138 8.31 10.65 -11.58
CA MET A 138 7.95 10.38 -12.98
C MET A 138 6.53 10.88 -13.26
N THR A 139 6.28 11.21 -14.52
CA THR A 139 4.92 11.45 -15.00
C THR A 139 4.24 10.10 -15.22
N PRO A 140 3.01 9.90 -14.70
CA PRO A 140 2.26 8.67 -14.94
C PRO A 140 2.13 8.35 -16.44
N SER A 141 2.06 7.06 -16.78
CA SER A 141 1.98 6.55 -18.17
C SER A 141 3.21 6.83 -19.04
N GLN A 142 4.32 7.29 -18.48
CA GLN A 142 5.58 7.53 -19.22
C GLN A 142 6.73 6.75 -18.56
N ASP A 143 7.76 6.44 -19.32
CA ASP A 143 9.03 5.85 -18.87
C ASP A 143 8.91 4.59 -18.01
N GLY A 144 7.86 3.78 -18.23
CA GLY A 144 7.61 2.58 -17.43
C GLY A 144 6.92 2.83 -16.09
N ALA A 145 6.54 4.06 -15.81
CA ALA A 145 5.70 4.41 -14.66
C ALA A 145 4.27 3.90 -14.84
N GLY A 146 3.63 3.53 -13.75
CA GLY A 146 2.21 3.16 -13.75
C GLY A 146 1.31 4.27 -14.26
N SER A 147 0.09 3.93 -14.67
CA SER A 147 -0.93 4.91 -15.03
C SER A 147 -1.87 5.18 -13.87
N LEU A 148 -2.54 6.33 -13.90
CA LEU A 148 -3.55 6.67 -12.89
C LEU A 148 -4.95 6.28 -13.38
N ILE A 149 -5.76 5.73 -12.48
CA ILE A 149 -7.16 5.40 -12.72
C ILE A 149 -8.00 6.14 -11.69
N GLN A 150 -8.82 7.08 -12.17
CA GLN A 150 -9.77 7.82 -11.35
C GLN A 150 -11.00 6.97 -11.01
N GLY A 151 -11.61 7.20 -9.86
CA GLY A 151 -12.82 6.49 -9.43
C GLY A 151 -12.56 5.05 -8.98
N SER A 152 -11.34 4.72 -8.66
CA SER A 152 -10.94 3.38 -8.22
C SER A 152 -9.94 3.46 -7.06
N LEU A 153 -9.92 2.43 -6.25
CA LEU A 153 -8.94 2.23 -5.18
C LEU A 153 -8.27 0.87 -5.34
N GLU A 154 -7.02 0.80 -4.92
CA GLU A 154 -6.30 -0.47 -4.84
C GLU A 154 -6.60 -1.16 -3.52
N ALA A 155 -7.11 -2.39 -3.59
CA ALA A 155 -7.31 -3.25 -2.43
C ALA A 155 -5.98 -3.89 -1.99
N SER A 156 -5.99 -4.49 -0.79
CA SER A 156 -4.86 -5.28 -0.32
C SER A 156 -4.54 -6.43 -1.28
N ASN A 157 -3.26 -6.68 -1.51
CA ASN A 157 -2.77 -7.85 -2.27
C ASN A 157 -2.79 -9.15 -1.45
N VAL A 158 -3.26 -9.11 -0.21
CA VAL A 158 -3.36 -10.29 0.66
C VAL A 158 -4.61 -11.10 0.33
N ASN A 159 -4.40 -12.37 -0.03
CA ASN A 159 -5.49 -13.33 -0.16
C ASN A 159 -5.88 -13.86 1.24
N VAL A 160 -7.00 -13.37 1.75
CA VAL A 160 -7.50 -13.71 3.09
C VAL A 160 -7.79 -15.21 3.21
N VAL A 161 -8.35 -15.82 2.15
CA VAL A 161 -8.71 -17.25 2.17
C VAL A 161 -7.46 -18.12 2.27
N GLU A 162 -6.46 -17.84 1.44
CA GLU A 162 -5.17 -18.54 1.47
C GLU A 162 -4.47 -18.37 2.82
N SER A 163 -4.48 -17.16 3.37
CA SER A 163 -3.90 -16.86 4.67
C SER A 163 -4.60 -17.64 5.81
N MET A 164 -5.93 -17.79 5.74
CA MET A 164 -6.69 -18.59 6.68
C MET A 164 -6.37 -20.08 6.56
N VAL A 165 -6.25 -20.61 5.33
CA VAL A 165 -5.87 -22.02 5.10
C VAL A 165 -4.48 -22.29 5.68
N ASN A 166 -3.51 -21.44 5.39
CA ASN A 166 -2.15 -21.55 5.93
C ASN A 166 -2.12 -21.49 7.46
N MET A 167 -2.98 -20.67 8.06
CA MET A 167 -3.13 -20.61 9.52
C MET A 167 -3.68 -21.91 10.08
N ILE A 168 -4.73 -22.48 9.44
CA ILE A 168 -5.34 -23.77 9.86
C ILE A 168 -4.32 -24.91 9.72
N GLU A 169 -3.56 -24.95 8.62
CA GLU A 169 -2.49 -25.94 8.44
C GLU A 169 -1.42 -25.84 9.53
N THR A 170 -0.99 -24.63 9.85
CA THR A 170 -0.01 -24.39 10.92
C THR A 170 -0.55 -24.83 12.28
N GLN A 171 -1.82 -24.52 12.57
CA GLN A 171 -2.47 -24.94 13.81
C GLN A 171 -2.55 -26.47 13.90
N ARG A 172 -2.96 -27.15 12.82
CA ARG A 172 -3.01 -28.61 12.77
C ARG A 172 -1.63 -29.24 12.94
N ALA A 173 -0.61 -28.70 12.30
CA ALA A 173 0.77 -29.16 12.46
C ALA A 173 1.23 -29.02 13.92
N TYR A 174 0.91 -27.92 14.58
CA TYR A 174 1.19 -27.73 15.99
C TYR A 174 0.45 -28.75 16.89
N GLU A 175 -0.84 -29.00 16.64
CA GLU A 175 -1.62 -30.01 17.38
C GLU A 175 -1.05 -31.42 17.21
N VAL A 176 -0.70 -31.80 15.99
CA VAL A 176 -0.11 -33.10 15.69
C VAL A 176 1.22 -33.28 16.44
N ASN A 177 2.09 -32.26 16.37
CA ASN A 177 3.38 -32.25 17.06
C ASN A 177 3.20 -32.33 18.58
N SER A 178 2.25 -31.59 19.13
CA SER A 178 1.94 -31.61 20.56
C SER A 178 1.41 -33.01 21.02
N LYS A 179 0.52 -33.60 20.21
CA LYS A 179 0.01 -34.99 20.48
C LYS A 179 1.12 -36.05 20.37
N ALA A 180 2.02 -35.88 19.39
CA ALA A 180 3.17 -36.79 19.23
C ALA A 180 4.11 -36.73 20.45
N ILE A 181 4.39 -35.55 20.96
CA ILE A 181 5.22 -35.34 22.15
C ILE A 181 4.50 -35.97 23.38
N ALA A 182 3.20 -35.72 23.56
CA ALA A 182 2.43 -36.30 24.66
C ALA A 182 2.37 -37.84 24.61
N ALA A 183 2.28 -38.42 23.41
CA ALA A 183 2.33 -39.86 23.21
C ALA A 183 3.74 -40.41 23.55
N ALA A 184 4.79 -39.75 23.15
CA ALA A 184 6.17 -40.12 23.47
C ALA A 184 6.42 -40.07 25.00
N ASP A 185 5.95 -39.00 25.67
CA ASP A 185 6.00 -38.89 27.13
C ASP A 185 5.22 -40.01 27.84
N GLY A 186 4.03 -40.36 27.31
CA GLY A 186 3.24 -41.48 27.83
C GLY A 186 3.97 -42.81 27.71
N MET A 187 4.61 -43.08 26.58
CA MET A 187 5.44 -44.28 26.38
C MET A 187 6.63 -44.34 27.35
N LEU A 188 7.33 -43.22 27.51
CA LEU A 188 8.46 -43.16 28.45
C LEU A 188 8.04 -43.40 29.90
N ARG A 189 6.90 -42.86 30.33
CA ARG A 189 6.34 -43.10 31.66
C ARG A 189 5.93 -44.55 31.85
N PHE A 190 5.33 -45.18 30.83
CA PHE A 190 4.94 -46.60 30.89
C PHE A 190 6.17 -47.51 31.05
N ILE A 191 7.27 -47.23 30.30
CA ILE A 191 8.52 -47.99 30.41
C ILE A 191 9.14 -47.80 31.80
N ASN A 192 9.15 -46.56 32.32
CA ASN A 192 9.76 -46.28 33.63
C ASN A 192 8.99 -46.85 34.83
N ASN A 193 7.69 -47.09 34.66
CA ASN A 193 6.85 -47.70 35.73
C ASN A 193 6.85 -49.21 35.71
N ASN A 194 7.36 -49.85 34.64
CA ASN A 194 7.40 -51.33 34.51
C ASN A 194 8.82 -51.90 34.60
N LEU A 195 9.80 -51.09 34.95
CA LEU A 195 11.14 -51.48 35.36
C LEU A 195 11.31 -51.30 36.87
#